data_a3228a930fea4b087a5aa1728521c9f5
#
_entry.id   a3228a930fea4b087a5aa1728521c9f5
#
_cell.length_a   1.000
_cell.length_b   1.000
_cell.length_c   1.000
_cell.angle_alpha   90.00
_cell.angle_beta   90.00
_cell.angle_gamma   90.00
#
_symmetry.space_group_name_H-M   'P 1'
#
loop_
_entity.id
_entity.type
_entity.pdbx_description
1 polymer ?
#
loop_
_entity_poly.entity_id
_entity_poly.type
_entity_poly.pdbx_seq_one_letter_code
_entity_poly.pdbx_strand_id
1 'polypeptide(L)'
;MKRLLKRLAPFAPDHSGAVSVLFELGGMITLCDAGGCTGNVCGFDEPRWEQTPNAIFSAALRDMDAIMGRDDRLVKKMADAMDAADWPFAALVGTPVPAVIGTDFKALRRMAERKTGKPVIALSAAGTGLYDKGEDAAYQELFATFTEPAARDENILGVLGVTPLELSSADPTGLVRHTLADQGKTVFCYNSLEEIRQAAAVSCNLVLAPAGLAAARFLQEKFGTPYRICCPVLPRHIQEIAPSLKGRKNLILHQQFAVRAIRELAGDAEIVAANYFMQIPEFAEPQDVTLSGEDDFTELVKQGQFDVILADPLFRRLIPDFRGEFIDFIHFAVSGKLEEDY
;
A
#
# COMPACT_ATOMS: atom_id res chain seq x y z
N MET A 1 -3.70 24.40 -11.60
CA MET A 1 -3.63 23.60 -10.35
C MET A 1 -3.04 22.26 -10.75
N LYS A 2 -1.77 22.03 -10.49
CA LYS A 2 -1.13 20.73 -10.66
C LYS A 2 -1.74 19.79 -9.61
N ARG A 3 -2.04 18.54 -9.97
CA ARG A 3 -2.64 17.46 -9.14
C ARG A 3 -4.17 17.42 -9.03
N LEU A 4 -4.92 18.26 -9.72
CA LEU A 4 -6.37 18.10 -9.75
C LEU A 4 -6.75 17.06 -10.83
N LEU A 5 -7.36 15.96 -10.41
CA LEU A 5 -7.97 15.00 -11.32
C LEU A 5 -9.30 15.57 -11.84
N LYS A 6 -9.51 15.52 -13.16
CA LYS A 6 -10.67 16.10 -13.84
C LYS A 6 -11.53 15.03 -14.51
N ARG A 7 -10.91 13.93 -14.92
CA ARG A 7 -11.53 12.84 -15.68
C ARG A 7 -11.42 11.48 -14.98
N LEU A 8 -10.41 11.33 -14.10
CA LEU A 8 -10.20 10.14 -13.31
C LEU A 8 -10.87 10.29 -11.93
N ALA A 9 -11.32 9.18 -11.37
CA ALA A 9 -11.63 9.12 -9.95
C ALA A 9 -10.35 9.36 -9.13
N PRO A 10 -10.45 9.88 -7.90
CA PRO A 10 -9.31 9.93 -6.99
C PRO A 10 -8.75 8.53 -6.74
N PHE A 11 -7.43 8.40 -6.74
CA PHE A 11 -6.76 7.16 -6.36
C PHE A 11 -6.86 6.94 -4.85
N ALA A 12 -6.71 5.70 -4.41
CA ALA A 12 -6.74 5.35 -3.00
C ALA A 12 -5.75 6.23 -2.20
N PRO A 13 -6.22 6.90 -1.14
CA PRO A 13 -5.40 7.82 -0.35
C PRO A 13 -4.52 7.11 0.69
N ASP A 14 -3.61 7.85 1.31
CA ASP A 14 -2.66 7.37 2.29
C ASP A 14 -3.32 6.68 3.51
N HIS A 15 -4.46 7.17 3.99
CA HIS A 15 -5.15 6.51 5.09
C HIS A 15 -5.73 5.14 4.70
N SER A 16 -6.12 4.94 3.44
CA SER A 16 -6.56 3.63 2.94
C SER A 16 -5.40 2.65 2.85
N GLY A 17 -4.22 3.09 2.39
CA GLY A 17 -3.01 2.27 2.42
C GLY A 17 -2.60 1.87 3.84
N ALA A 18 -2.64 2.81 4.79
CA ALA A 18 -2.37 2.52 6.19
C ALA A 18 -3.32 1.46 6.76
N VAL A 19 -4.62 1.58 6.48
CA VAL A 19 -5.63 0.59 6.91
C VAL A 19 -5.37 -0.75 6.25
N SER A 20 -5.05 -0.79 4.96
CA SER A 20 -4.84 -2.03 4.22
C SER A 20 -3.72 -2.90 4.82
N VAL A 21 -2.63 -2.30 5.28
CA VAL A 21 -1.54 -3.00 6.00
C VAL A 21 -1.99 -3.49 7.37
N LEU A 22 -2.81 -2.71 8.09
CA LEU A 22 -3.25 -3.03 9.45
C LEU A 22 -4.40 -4.04 9.49
N PHE A 23 -5.08 -4.27 8.37
CA PHE A 23 -6.41 -4.85 8.30
C PHE A 23 -6.54 -6.24 8.95
N GLU A 24 -5.62 -7.17 8.70
CA GLU A 24 -5.70 -8.57 9.17
C GLU A 24 -4.96 -8.81 10.49
N LEU A 25 -4.33 -7.80 11.09
CA LEU A 25 -3.47 -7.98 12.26
C LEU A 25 -4.21 -8.18 13.59
N GLY A 26 -5.54 -8.11 13.57
CA GLY A 26 -6.39 -8.33 14.76
C GLY A 26 -6.40 -7.16 15.74
N GLY A 27 -5.87 -6.00 15.38
CA GLY A 27 -5.93 -4.77 16.18
C GLY A 27 -7.21 -3.98 15.96
N MET A 28 -7.55 -3.10 16.90
CA MET A 28 -8.65 -2.16 16.75
C MET A 28 -8.18 -0.94 15.93
N ILE A 29 -8.71 -0.74 14.73
CA ILE A 29 -8.37 0.40 13.86
C ILE A 29 -9.38 1.53 14.06
N THR A 30 -8.91 2.73 14.36
CA THR A 30 -9.76 3.93 14.48
C THR A 30 -9.28 4.99 13.49
N LEU A 31 -10.13 5.33 12.52
CA LEU A 31 -9.91 6.49 11.67
C LEU A 31 -10.34 7.76 12.41
N CYS A 32 -9.41 8.71 12.50
CA CYS A 32 -9.69 10.03 13.11
C CYS A 32 -10.44 10.91 12.10
N ASP A 33 -11.71 10.64 11.87
CA ASP A 33 -12.55 11.32 10.88
C ASP A 33 -13.94 11.70 11.44
N ALA A 34 -14.74 12.32 10.59
CA ALA A 34 -16.14 12.60 10.87
C ALA A 34 -17.11 11.48 10.41
N GLY A 35 -16.59 10.41 9.83
CA GLY A 35 -17.31 9.23 9.34
C GLY A 35 -17.17 8.98 7.83
N GLY A 36 -16.87 10.00 7.02
CA GLY A 36 -16.79 9.87 5.56
C GLY A 36 -15.62 9.02 5.09
N CYS A 37 -14.41 9.25 5.63
CA CYS A 37 -13.23 8.48 5.25
C CYS A 37 -13.35 7.02 5.68
N THR A 38 -13.90 6.74 6.86
CA THR A 38 -14.19 5.38 7.31
C THR A 38 -15.13 4.67 6.35
N GLY A 39 -16.21 5.33 5.93
CA GLY A 39 -17.16 4.78 4.95
C GLY A 39 -16.53 4.51 3.59
N ASN A 40 -15.61 5.39 3.14
CA ASN A 40 -14.89 5.20 1.88
C ASN A 40 -13.94 3.98 1.95
N VAL A 41 -13.16 3.86 3.01
CA VAL A 41 -12.26 2.71 3.20
C VAL A 41 -13.05 1.40 3.17
N CYS A 42 -14.10 1.28 4.00
CA CYS A 42 -14.89 0.06 4.10
C CYS A 42 -15.69 -0.26 2.83
N GLY A 43 -16.15 0.77 2.11
CA GLY A 43 -17.03 0.57 0.94
C GLY A 43 -16.31 0.48 -0.40
N PHE A 44 -15.06 0.95 -0.51
CA PHE A 44 -14.37 1.07 -1.80
C PHE A 44 -12.91 0.66 -1.79
N ASP A 45 -12.13 1.01 -0.76
CA ASP A 45 -10.68 0.87 -0.81
C ASP A 45 -10.17 -0.42 -0.15
N GLU A 46 -11.01 -1.12 0.64
CA GLU A 46 -10.65 -2.37 1.31
C GLU A 46 -11.56 -3.53 0.86
N PRO A 47 -11.20 -4.25 -0.20
CA PRO A 47 -12.05 -5.29 -0.78
C PRO A 47 -12.24 -6.52 0.12
N ARG A 48 -11.40 -6.70 1.16
CA ARG A 48 -11.54 -7.79 2.14
C ARG A 48 -12.62 -7.51 3.20
N TRP A 49 -13.18 -6.28 3.23
CA TRP A 49 -14.12 -5.84 4.27
C TRP A 49 -15.32 -6.79 4.46
N GLU A 50 -15.87 -7.30 3.39
CA GLU A 50 -17.02 -8.20 3.44
C GLU A 50 -16.66 -9.65 3.80
N GLN A 51 -15.40 -10.02 3.66
CA GLN A 51 -14.94 -11.43 3.78
C GLN A 51 -14.22 -11.71 5.09
N THR A 52 -13.58 -10.70 5.68
CA THR A 52 -12.76 -10.86 6.88
C THR A 52 -13.31 -10.03 8.03
N PRO A 53 -13.69 -10.66 9.17
CA PRO A 53 -14.10 -9.93 10.36
C PRO A 53 -12.97 -9.01 10.83
N ASN A 54 -13.24 -7.71 10.90
CA ASN A 54 -12.28 -6.73 11.40
C ASN A 54 -13.01 -5.61 12.16
N ALA A 55 -12.27 -4.87 12.96
CA ALA A 55 -12.79 -3.77 13.75
C ALA A 55 -12.22 -2.44 13.27
N ILE A 56 -12.95 -1.78 12.37
CA ILE A 56 -12.67 -0.41 11.95
C ILE A 56 -13.74 0.52 12.54
N PHE A 57 -13.27 1.54 13.26
CA PHE A 57 -14.12 2.52 13.93
C PHE A 57 -13.85 3.93 13.36
N SER A 58 -14.92 4.71 13.26
CA SER A 58 -14.81 6.15 13.08
C SER A 58 -14.69 6.84 14.44
N ALA A 59 -13.75 7.77 14.57
CA ALA A 59 -13.71 8.66 15.73
C ALA A 59 -14.96 9.54 15.83
N ALA A 60 -15.69 9.69 14.74
CA ALA A 60 -16.91 10.50 14.62
C ALA A 60 -16.70 11.91 15.20
N LEU A 61 -15.62 12.56 14.73
CA LEU A 61 -15.29 13.93 15.13
C LEU A 61 -16.43 14.89 14.77
N ARG A 62 -16.73 15.80 15.70
CA ARG A 62 -17.72 16.85 15.51
C ARG A 62 -17.01 18.21 15.48
N ASP A 63 -17.68 19.22 14.93
CA ASP A 63 -17.14 20.59 14.83
C ASP A 63 -16.59 21.09 16.17
N MET A 64 -17.32 20.82 17.26
CA MET A 64 -16.87 21.23 18.61
C MET A 64 -15.65 20.45 19.10
N ASP A 65 -15.50 19.18 18.69
CA ASP A 65 -14.31 18.40 19.03
C ASP A 65 -13.09 18.97 18.32
N ALA A 66 -13.24 19.37 17.04
CA ALA A 66 -12.19 20.01 16.25
C ALA A 66 -11.83 21.42 16.78
N ILE A 67 -12.82 22.27 17.06
CA ILE A 67 -12.62 23.64 17.55
C ILE A 67 -11.96 23.66 18.93
N MET A 68 -12.36 22.76 19.82
CA MET A 68 -11.91 22.72 21.23
C MET A 68 -10.67 21.85 21.44
N GLY A 69 -10.19 21.13 20.40
CA GLY A 69 -9.06 20.19 20.56
C GLY A 69 -9.37 19.07 21.56
N ARG A 70 -10.52 18.41 21.43
CA ARG A 70 -11.02 17.40 22.39
C ARG A 70 -10.34 16.04 22.23
N ASP A 71 -9.02 15.98 22.30
CA ASP A 71 -8.22 14.75 22.24
C ASP A 71 -8.55 13.79 23.38
N ASP A 72 -8.87 14.32 24.55
CA ASP A 72 -9.34 13.57 25.72
C ASP A 72 -10.59 12.73 25.41
N ARG A 73 -11.53 13.29 24.66
CA ARG A 73 -12.77 12.62 24.26
C ARG A 73 -12.52 11.52 23.24
N LEU A 74 -11.62 11.77 22.27
CA LEU A 74 -11.22 10.75 21.29
C LEU A 74 -10.58 9.55 21.99
N VAL A 75 -9.60 9.80 22.87
CA VAL A 75 -8.91 8.75 23.62
C VAL A 75 -9.88 8.01 24.54
N LYS A 76 -10.86 8.70 25.16
CA LYS A 76 -11.89 8.03 25.96
C LYS A 76 -12.74 7.09 25.12
N LYS A 77 -13.27 7.54 23.98
CA LYS A 77 -14.08 6.69 23.08
C LYS A 77 -13.30 5.45 22.61
N MET A 78 -12.01 5.64 22.27
CA MET A 78 -11.14 4.56 21.88
C MET A 78 -10.94 3.56 23.02
N ALA A 79 -10.68 4.02 24.25
CA ALA A 79 -10.55 3.16 25.42
C ALA A 79 -11.84 2.38 25.71
N ASP A 80 -12.99 3.06 25.67
CA ASP A 80 -14.31 2.42 25.86
C ASP A 80 -14.55 1.30 24.82
N ALA A 81 -14.08 1.48 23.56
CA ALA A 81 -14.15 0.46 22.52
C ALA A 81 -13.13 -0.66 22.71
N MET A 82 -11.92 -0.34 23.21
CA MET A 82 -10.90 -1.34 23.56
C MET A 82 -11.36 -2.28 24.70
N ASP A 83 -12.15 -1.78 25.63
CA ASP A 83 -12.68 -2.57 26.74
C ASP A 83 -13.80 -3.55 26.28
N ALA A 84 -14.35 -3.39 25.08
CA ALA A 84 -15.41 -4.24 24.56
C ALA A 84 -14.93 -5.61 24.05
N ALA A 85 -13.64 -5.76 23.73
CA ALA A 85 -13.04 -7.02 23.28
C ALA A 85 -11.53 -7.06 23.59
N ASP A 86 -10.93 -8.23 23.51
CA ASP A 86 -9.48 -8.40 23.77
C ASP A 86 -8.66 -8.10 22.52
N TRP A 87 -8.41 -6.82 22.26
CA TRP A 87 -7.55 -6.36 21.17
C TRP A 87 -6.08 -6.38 21.58
N PRO A 88 -5.16 -6.95 20.78
CA PRO A 88 -3.72 -6.95 21.10
C PRO A 88 -3.09 -5.56 21.01
N PHE A 89 -3.62 -4.68 20.18
CA PHE A 89 -3.19 -3.28 20.02
C PHE A 89 -4.32 -2.43 19.45
N ALA A 90 -4.13 -1.12 19.48
CA ALA A 90 -4.98 -0.19 18.75
C ALA A 90 -4.17 0.58 17.69
N ALA A 91 -4.85 1.04 16.64
CA ALA A 91 -4.30 1.95 15.65
C ALA A 91 -5.17 3.21 15.52
N LEU A 92 -4.51 4.36 15.50
CA LEU A 92 -5.08 5.68 15.18
C LEU A 92 -4.57 6.09 13.80
N VAL A 93 -5.48 6.21 12.84
CA VAL A 93 -5.15 6.60 11.47
C VAL A 93 -5.69 7.99 11.19
N GLY A 94 -4.81 8.91 10.81
CA GLY A 94 -5.16 10.27 10.42
C GLY A 94 -5.95 10.31 9.12
N THR A 95 -6.68 11.41 8.92
CA THR A 95 -7.46 11.72 7.73
C THR A 95 -7.35 13.23 7.46
N PRO A 96 -7.96 13.80 6.41
CA PRO A 96 -7.90 15.23 6.15
C PRO A 96 -8.32 16.12 7.34
N VAL A 97 -9.32 15.71 8.13
CA VAL A 97 -9.83 16.55 9.23
C VAL A 97 -8.76 16.79 10.30
N PRO A 98 -8.16 15.76 10.93
CA PRO A 98 -7.10 15.98 11.91
C PRO A 98 -5.85 16.64 11.31
N ALA A 99 -5.54 16.41 10.04
CA ALA A 99 -4.43 17.06 9.37
C ALA A 99 -4.62 18.59 9.27
N VAL A 100 -5.84 19.03 8.94
CA VAL A 100 -6.17 20.47 8.83
C VAL A 100 -6.18 21.16 10.19
N ILE A 101 -6.68 20.52 11.24
CA ILE A 101 -6.72 21.09 12.60
C ILE A 101 -5.40 20.92 13.36
N GLY A 102 -4.39 20.30 12.78
CA GLY A 102 -3.05 20.17 13.39
C GLY A 102 -2.98 19.19 14.56
N THR A 103 -3.71 18.11 14.53
CA THR A 103 -3.72 17.06 15.57
C THR A 103 -2.33 16.48 15.80
N ASP A 104 -1.88 16.43 17.06
CA ASP A 104 -0.62 15.79 17.45
C ASP A 104 -0.80 14.28 17.69
N PHE A 105 -0.56 13.48 16.66
CA PHE A 105 -0.66 12.02 16.75
C PHE A 105 0.33 11.39 17.74
N LYS A 106 1.47 12.01 18.01
CA LYS A 106 2.41 11.54 19.03
C LYS A 106 1.86 11.74 20.44
N ALA A 107 1.19 12.87 20.68
CA ALA A 107 0.50 13.13 21.93
C ALA A 107 -0.68 12.17 22.12
N LEU A 108 -1.52 11.99 21.09
CA LEU A 108 -2.63 11.04 21.08
C LEU A 108 -2.17 9.62 21.40
N ARG A 109 -1.09 9.14 20.76
CA ARG A 109 -0.51 7.82 21.04
C ARG A 109 -0.20 7.66 22.54
N ARG A 110 0.58 8.60 23.11
CA ARG A 110 0.96 8.55 24.52
C ARG A 110 -0.24 8.59 25.47
N MET A 111 -1.28 9.37 25.15
CA MET A 111 -2.50 9.44 25.93
C MET A 111 -3.28 8.12 25.85
N ALA A 112 -3.40 7.56 24.66
CA ALA A 112 -4.10 6.32 24.39
C ALA A 112 -3.39 5.12 25.06
N GLU A 113 -2.08 4.97 24.92
CA GLU A 113 -1.29 3.93 25.59
C GLU A 113 -1.42 3.97 27.11
N ARG A 114 -1.36 5.17 27.69
CA ARG A 114 -1.56 5.33 29.14
C ARG A 114 -2.98 4.97 29.59
N LYS A 115 -3.97 5.22 28.75
CA LYS A 115 -5.38 4.96 29.08
C LYS A 115 -5.77 3.50 28.92
N THR A 116 -5.26 2.84 27.88
CA THR A 116 -5.62 1.46 27.53
C THR A 116 -4.66 0.42 28.09
N GLY A 117 -3.41 0.82 28.44
CA GLY A 117 -2.36 -0.10 28.84
C GLY A 117 -1.85 -1.01 27.70
N LYS A 118 -2.26 -0.76 26.47
CA LYS A 118 -1.89 -1.56 25.28
C LYS A 118 -1.09 -0.71 24.29
N PRO A 119 -0.28 -1.34 23.40
CA PRO A 119 0.43 -0.63 22.35
C PRO A 119 -0.52 0.10 21.41
N VAL A 120 -0.12 1.29 20.95
CA VAL A 120 -0.89 2.09 20.00
C VAL A 120 -0.02 2.49 18.82
N ILE A 121 -0.43 2.10 17.62
CA ILE A 121 0.11 2.60 16.35
C ILE A 121 -0.57 3.92 16.03
N ALA A 122 0.18 4.97 15.73
CA ALA A 122 -0.40 6.29 15.41
C ALA A 122 0.20 6.82 14.11
N LEU A 123 -0.63 6.86 13.07
CA LEU A 123 -0.26 7.23 11.71
C LEU A 123 -0.87 8.57 11.31
N SER A 124 -0.03 9.53 11.01
CA SER A 124 -0.44 10.90 10.61
C SER A 124 -0.73 10.98 9.11
N ALA A 125 -1.69 10.20 8.62
CA ALA A 125 -2.15 10.31 7.24
C ALA A 125 -2.98 11.60 7.06
N ALA A 126 -2.83 12.24 5.91
CA ALA A 126 -3.48 13.52 5.62
C ALA A 126 -4.60 13.42 4.57
N GLY A 127 -4.80 12.26 3.96
CA GLY A 127 -5.76 12.07 2.87
C GLY A 127 -5.37 12.76 1.55
N THR A 128 -4.18 13.37 1.49
CA THR A 128 -3.62 14.03 0.30
C THR A 128 -2.43 13.29 -0.29
N GLY A 129 -1.86 12.35 0.45
CA GLY A 129 -0.90 11.36 -0.03
C GLY A 129 -1.61 10.23 -0.76
N LEU A 130 -0.86 9.44 -1.54
CA LEU A 130 -1.35 8.22 -2.15
C LEU A 130 -1.13 7.03 -1.20
N TYR A 131 -1.84 5.94 -1.46
CA TYR A 131 -1.92 4.76 -0.60
C TYR A 131 -0.55 4.22 -0.16
N ASP A 132 0.42 4.18 -1.05
CA ASP A 132 1.78 3.69 -0.84
C ASP A 132 2.53 4.39 0.30
N LYS A 133 2.27 5.68 0.52
CA LYS A 133 2.82 6.42 1.67
C LYS A 133 2.20 5.99 2.99
N GLY A 134 0.93 5.65 2.95
CA GLY A 134 0.24 5.11 4.13
C GLY A 134 0.72 3.71 4.48
N GLU A 135 0.91 2.87 3.47
CA GLU A 135 1.49 1.54 3.64
C GLU A 135 2.91 1.60 4.20
N ASP A 136 3.77 2.45 3.62
CA ASP A 136 5.15 2.64 4.09
C ASP A 136 5.19 3.06 5.57
N ALA A 137 4.38 4.05 5.95
CA ALA A 137 4.29 4.51 7.33
C ALA A 137 3.78 3.40 8.27
N ALA A 138 2.77 2.62 7.84
CA ALA A 138 2.22 1.53 8.64
C ALA A 138 3.22 0.39 8.83
N TYR A 139 3.92 -0.04 7.79
CA TYR A 139 4.97 -1.05 7.89
C TYR A 139 6.08 -0.60 8.84
N GLN A 140 6.58 0.63 8.72
CA GLN A 140 7.64 1.15 9.59
C GLN A 140 7.23 1.13 11.07
N GLU A 141 6.05 1.66 11.40
CA GLU A 141 5.55 1.69 12.78
C GLU A 141 5.28 0.28 13.34
N LEU A 142 4.73 -0.63 12.54
CA LEU A 142 4.47 -2.01 12.94
C LEU A 142 5.76 -2.75 13.31
N PHE A 143 6.73 -2.77 12.39
CA PHE A 143 7.98 -3.48 12.64
C PHE A 143 8.81 -2.84 13.75
N ALA A 144 8.83 -1.51 13.85
CA ALA A 144 9.51 -0.82 14.94
C ALA A 144 8.91 -1.12 16.32
N THR A 145 7.58 -1.32 16.38
CA THR A 145 6.85 -1.54 17.63
C THR A 145 6.84 -2.99 18.06
N PHE A 146 6.68 -3.94 17.12
CA PHE A 146 6.36 -5.33 17.47
C PHE A 146 7.45 -6.35 17.15
N THR A 147 8.40 -6.05 16.26
CA THR A 147 9.42 -7.06 15.92
C THR A 147 10.34 -7.35 17.12
N GLU A 148 10.45 -8.62 17.43
CA GLU A 148 11.28 -9.14 18.51
C GLU A 148 12.58 -9.76 17.96
N PRO A 149 13.70 -9.68 18.70
CA PRO A 149 14.92 -10.39 18.31
C PRO A 149 14.67 -11.90 18.26
N ALA A 150 15.05 -12.52 17.15
CA ALA A 150 14.92 -13.96 16.96
C ALA A 150 16.10 -14.52 16.16
N ALA A 151 16.40 -15.81 16.35
CA ALA A 151 17.36 -16.52 15.52
C ALA A 151 16.78 -16.73 14.12
N ARG A 152 17.64 -16.56 13.10
CA ARG A 152 17.23 -16.77 11.71
C ARG A 152 16.86 -18.22 11.45
N ASP A 153 15.74 -18.43 10.77
CA ASP A 153 15.28 -19.72 10.25
C ASP A 153 15.31 -19.69 8.71
N GLU A 154 16.14 -20.54 8.13
CA GLU A 154 16.29 -20.64 6.68
C GLU A 154 15.03 -21.17 5.96
N ASN A 155 14.08 -21.71 6.69
CA ASN A 155 12.82 -22.24 6.15
C ASN A 155 11.71 -21.19 6.10
N ILE A 156 11.94 -19.96 6.58
CA ILE A 156 10.96 -18.89 6.58
C ILE A 156 11.38 -17.80 5.60
N LEU A 157 10.46 -17.38 4.75
CA LEU A 157 10.60 -16.28 3.81
C LEU A 157 9.60 -15.17 4.15
N GLY A 158 10.05 -13.93 4.30
CA GLY A 158 9.18 -12.78 4.49
C GLY A 158 8.81 -12.12 3.16
N VAL A 159 7.63 -11.54 3.05
CA VAL A 159 7.17 -10.82 1.86
C VAL A 159 6.49 -9.52 2.27
N LEU A 160 7.00 -8.38 1.80
CA LEU A 160 6.52 -7.03 2.07
C LEU A 160 5.82 -6.44 0.83
N GLY A 161 4.76 -5.68 1.04
CA GLY A 161 3.93 -5.13 -0.05
C GLY A 161 2.79 -6.07 -0.45
N VAL A 162 2.29 -6.88 0.50
CA VAL A 162 1.20 -7.84 0.27
C VAL A 162 -0.12 -7.22 0.72
N THR A 163 -0.68 -6.35 -0.11
CA THR A 163 -1.98 -5.70 0.12
C THR A 163 -2.85 -5.78 -1.13
N PRO A 164 -4.18 -5.66 -1.02
CA PRO A 164 -5.05 -5.54 -2.18
C PRO A 164 -4.72 -4.33 -3.06
N LEU A 165 -4.28 -3.22 -2.46
CA LEU A 165 -3.95 -1.98 -3.19
C LEU A 165 -2.73 -2.17 -4.11
N GLU A 166 -1.78 -3.00 -3.71
CA GLU A 166 -0.58 -3.32 -4.51
C GLU A 166 -0.82 -4.46 -5.52
N LEU A 167 -1.50 -5.52 -5.10
CA LEU A 167 -1.62 -6.75 -5.89
C LEU A 167 -2.96 -6.91 -6.60
N SER A 168 -3.87 -5.95 -6.47
CA SER A 168 -5.21 -5.97 -7.10
C SER A 168 -6.01 -7.26 -6.85
N SER A 169 -5.79 -7.91 -5.70
CA SER A 169 -6.41 -9.17 -5.32
C SER A 169 -7.19 -9.03 -4.02
N ALA A 170 -8.36 -9.67 -3.92
CA ALA A 170 -9.10 -9.75 -2.66
C ALA A 170 -8.46 -10.74 -1.66
N ASP A 171 -7.60 -11.65 -2.13
CA ASP A 171 -6.77 -12.54 -1.31
C ASP A 171 -5.28 -12.41 -1.70
N PRO A 172 -4.62 -11.28 -1.40
CA PRO A 172 -3.23 -11.07 -1.77
C PRO A 172 -2.29 -12.05 -1.05
N THR A 173 -2.63 -12.46 0.17
CA THR A 173 -1.85 -13.42 0.97
C THR A 173 -1.89 -14.81 0.36
N GLY A 174 -3.06 -15.33 0.01
CA GLY A 174 -3.21 -16.62 -0.66
C GLY A 174 -2.50 -16.63 -2.02
N LEU A 175 -2.63 -15.56 -2.79
CA LEU A 175 -1.96 -15.40 -4.07
C LEU A 175 -0.43 -15.49 -3.94
N VAL A 176 0.17 -14.74 -3.00
CA VAL A 176 1.63 -14.78 -2.77
C VAL A 176 2.09 -16.17 -2.30
N ARG A 177 1.38 -16.78 -1.35
CA ARG A 177 1.71 -18.12 -0.84
C ARG A 177 1.62 -19.17 -1.93
N HIS A 178 0.61 -19.08 -2.80
CA HIS A 178 0.47 -19.98 -3.97
C HIS A 178 1.63 -19.80 -4.95
N THR A 179 1.96 -18.56 -5.32
CA THR A 179 3.07 -18.25 -6.25
C THR A 179 4.43 -18.73 -5.74
N LEU A 180 4.65 -18.72 -4.43
CA LEU A 180 5.93 -19.12 -3.82
C LEU A 180 5.94 -20.55 -3.28
N ALA A 181 4.88 -21.33 -3.50
CA ALA A 181 4.73 -22.71 -2.95
C ALA A 181 5.89 -23.65 -3.33
N ASP A 182 6.41 -23.53 -4.55
CA ASP A 182 7.50 -24.39 -5.05
C ASP A 182 8.84 -24.14 -4.33
N GLN A 183 8.97 -23.06 -3.56
CA GLN A 183 10.18 -22.82 -2.79
C GLN A 183 10.30 -23.70 -1.54
N GLY A 184 9.25 -24.41 -1.15
CA GLY A 184 9.24 -25.31 0.01
C GLY A 184 9.46 -24.61 1.36
N LYS A 185 9.24 -23.28 1.41
CA LYS A 185 9.41 -22.46 2.62
C LYS A 185 8.07 -22.01 3.20
N THR A 186 8.04 -21.75 4.49
CA THR A 186 6.93 -21.02 5.12
C THR A 186 6.99 -19.55 4.70
N VAL A 187 5.89 -19.01 4.18
CA VAL A 187 5.83 -17.64 3.66
C VAL A 187 5.08 -16.76 4.64
N PHE A 188 5.78 -15.79 5.23
CA PHE A 188 5.22 -14.72 6.05
C PHE A 188 4.85 -13.54 5.15
N CYS A 189 3.56 -13.28 5.01
CA CYS A 189 3.04 -12.11 4.30
C CYS A 189 2.80 -10.92 5.24
N TYR A 190 3.14 -11.08 6.52
CA TYR A 190 2.96 -10.09 7.57
C TYR A 190 1.50 -9.67 7.76
N ASN A 191 0.58 -10.60 7.55
CA ASN A 191 -0.85 -10.43 7.73
C ASN A 191 -1.35 -10.87 9.12
N SER A 192 -0.46 -11.21 10.03
CA SER A 192 -0.75 -11.46 11.44
C SER A 192 0.27 -10.78 12.35
N LEU A 193 -0.14 -10.43 13.56
CA LEU A 193 0.76 -9.82 14.53
C LEU A 193 1.92 -10.75 14.92
N GLU A 194 1.67 -12.07 14.88
CA GLU A 194 2.71 -13.07 15.16
C GLU A 194 3.80 -13.07 14.10
N GLU A 195 3.46 -12.99 12.81
CA GLU A 195 4.44 -12.87 11.73
C GLU A 195 5.26 -11.58 11.86
N ILE A 196 4.62 -10.46 12.27
CA ILE A 196 5.33 -9.19 12.53
C ILE A 196 6.33 -9.34 13.68
N ARG A 197 5.95 -10.02 14.79
CA ARG A 197 6.86 -10.26 15.91
C ARG A 197 8.06 -11.08 15.49
N GLN A 198 7.85 -12.09 14.67
CA GLN A 198 8.88 -13.01 14.18
C GLN A 198 9.63 -12.50 12.93
N ALA A 199 9.45 -11.27 12.50
CA ALA A 199 10.06 -10.75 11.27
C ALA A 199 11.59 -10.77 11.28
N ALA A 200 12.23 -10.79 12.46
CA ALA A 200 13.68 -10.96 12.59
C ALA A 200 14.16 -12.38 12.26
N ALA A 201 13.27 -13.38 12.34
CA ALA A 201 13.59 -14.78 12.11
C ALA A 201 13.65 -15.17 10.63
N VAL A 202 13.08 -14.40 9.70
CA VAL A 202 13.00 -14.81 8.30
C VAL A 202 14.38 -14.89 7.63
N SER A 203 14.55 -15.85 6.72
CA SER A 203 15.81 -16.02 5.97
C SER A 203 16.12 -14.82 5.06
N CYS A 204 15.08 -14.26 4.44
CA CYS A 204 15.15 -13.09 3.56
C CYS A 204 13.77 -12.47 3.42
N ASN A 205 13.71 -11.14 3.28
CA ASN A 205 12.48 -10.44 2.90
C ASN A 205 12.45 -10.20 1.38
N LEU A 206 11.39 -10.61 0.70
CA LEU A 206 11.07 -10.16 -0.64
C LEU A 206 10.27 -8.86 -0.53
N VAL A 207 10.69 -7.84 -1.25
CA VAL A 207 10.02 -6.53 -1.29
C VAL A 207 9.33 -6.37 -2.63
N LEU A 208 8.00 -6.51 -2.64
CA LEU A 208 7.19 -6.51 -3.85
C LEU A 208 6.85 -5.09 -4.33
N ALA A 209 6.81 -4.14 -3.41
CA ALA A 209 6.42 -2.76 -3.66
C ALA A 209 7.33 -1.77 -2.93
N PRO A 210 7.49 -0.54 -3.46
CA PRO A 210 8.29 0.51 -2.82
C PRO A 210 7.93 0.78 -1.36
N ALA A 211 6.64 0.69 -1.01
CA ALA A 211 6.13 0.90 0.35
C ALA A 211 6.74 -0.07 1.40
N GLY A 212 7.17 -1.27 0.99
CA GLY A 212 7.81 -2.22 1.90
C GLY A 212 9.30 -1.97 2.16
N LEU A 213 9.94 -1.10 1.37
CA LEU A 213 11.40 -1.00 1.36
C LEU A 213 12.00 -0.41 2.65
N ALA A 214 11.40 0.63 3.21
CA ALA A 214 11.90 1.24 4.44
C ALA A 214 11.85 0.26 5.61
N ALA A 215 10.78 -0.51 5.73
CA ALA A 215 10.67 -1.58 6.73
C ALA A 215 11.69 -2.71 6.51
N ALA A 216 11.94 -3.12 5.27
CA ALA A 216 12.98 -4.09 4.95
C ALA A 216 14.37 -3.60 5.36
N ARG A 217 14.70 -2.34 5.11
CA ARG A 217 15.94 -1.70 5.53
C ARG A 217 16.07 -1.64 7.05
N PHE A 218 15.00 -1.26 7.74
CA PHE A 218 14.96 -1.29 9.22
C PHE A 218 15.25 -2.68 9.78
N LEU A 219 14.61 -3.73 9.22
CA LEU A 219 14.85 -5.12 9.64
C LEU A 219 16.29 -5.55 9.39
N GLN A 220 16.88 -5.12 8.26
CA GLN A 220 18.28 -5.39 7.96
C GLN A 220 19.23 -4.67 8.92
N GLU A 221 19.01 -3.39 9.18
CA GLU A 221 19.86 -2.58 10.04
C GLU A 221 19.81 -3.05 11.51
N LYS A 222 18.62 -3.35 12.01
CA LYS A 222 18.40 -3.68 13.42
C LYS A 222 18.64 -5.14 13.76
N PHE A 223 18.26 -6.06 12.85
CA PHE A 223 18.27 -7.50 13.12
C PHE A 223 19.17 -8.29 12.15
N GLY A 224 19.74 -7.64 11.15
CA GLY A 224 20.57 -8.29 10.13
C GLY A 224 19.76 -9.11 9.12
N THR A 225 18.44 -9.00 9.09
CA THR A 225 17.56 -9.75 8.17
C THR A 225 17.74 -9.23 6.73
N PRO A 226 18.26 -10.04 5.79
CA PRO A 226 18.49 -9.58 4.43
C PRO A 226 17.19 -9.35 3.68
N TYR A 227 17.23 -8.53 2.64
CA TYR A 227 16.11 -8.34 1.73
C TYR A 227 16.53 -8.35 0.26
N ARG A 228 15.57 -8.62 -0.61
CA ARG A 228 15.71 -8.56 -2.06
C ARG A 228 14.46 -7.93 -2.67
N ILE A 229 14.65 -7.02 -3.63
CA ILE A 229 13.56 -6.47 -4.42
C ILE A 229 13.20 -7.47 -5.51
N CYS A 230 11.95 -7.89 -5.54
CA CYS A 230 11.46 -8.90 -6.45
C CYS A 230 9.91 -8.90 -6.41
N CYS A 231 9.27 -8.78 -7.54
CA CYS A 231 7.81 -8.89 -7.68
C CYS A 231 7.46 -10.14 -8.51
N PRO A 232 7.40 -11.33 -7.89
CA PRO A 232 7.09 -12.57 -8.60
C PRO A 232 5.61 -12.70 -8.94
N VAL A 233 4.78 -11.84 -8.38
CA VAL A 233 3.32 -11.86 -8.56
C VAL A 233 2.94 -10.84 -9.62
N LEU A 234 2.75 -11.32 -10.84
CA LEU A 234 2.21 -10.55 -11.97
C LEU A 234 1.04 -11.31 -12.58
N PRO A 235 0.02 -10.63 -13.10
CA PRO A 235 -1.06 -11.28 -13.86
C PRO A 235 -0.50 -12.14 -15.00
N ARG A 236 -1.13 -13.29 -15.25
CA ARG A 236 -0.65 -14.26 -16.24
C ARG A 236 -0.52 -13.62 -17.62
N HIS A 237 -1.53 -12.88 -18.08
CA HIS A 237 -1.49 -12.22 -19.38
C HIS A 237 -0.34 -11.20 -19.49
N ILE A 238 0.05 -10.54 -18.39
CA ILE A 238 1.22 -9.63 -18.37
C ILE A 238 2.53 -10.44 -18.49
N GLN A 239 2.64 -11.58 -17.81
CA GLN A 239 3.80 -12.44 -17.93
C GLN A 239 3.95 -13.00 -19.36
N GLU A 240 2.85 -13.42 -19.99
CA GLU A 240 2.82 -13.96 -21.36
C GLU A 240 3.19 -12.92 -22.43
N ILE A 241 2.75 -11.67 -22.24
CA ILE A 241 3.00 -10.63 -23.24
C ILE A 241 4.37 -9.96 -23.07
N ALA A 242 4.98 -9.98 -21.89
CA ALA A 242 6.24 -9.29 -21.62
C ALA A 242 7.36 -9.58 -22.65
N PRO A 243 7.59 -10.83 -23.10
CA PRO A 243 8.60 -11.10 -24.13
C PRO A 243 8.31 -10.45 -25.50
N SER A 244 7.03 -10.19 -25.82
CA SER A 244 6.60 -9.59 -27.09
C SER A 244 6.78 -8.05 -27.15
N LEU A 245 7.14 -7.43 -26.03
CA LEU A 245 7.42 -5.99 -25.95
C LEU A 245 8.73 -5.60 -26.67
N LYS A 246 9.58 -6.57 -26.96
CA LYS A 246 10.85 -6.36 -27.65
C LYS A 246 10.66 -5.77 -29.05
N GLY A 247 11.48 -4.78 -29.40
CA GLY A 247 11.42 -4.09 -30.70
C GLY A 247 10.26 -3.10 -30.84
N ARG A 248 9.55 -2.85 -29.75
CA ARG A 248 8.45 -1.88 -29.65
C ARG A 248 8.80 -0.82 -28.60
N LYS A 249 8.26 0.38 -28.72
CA LYS A 249 8.39 1.43 -27.72
C LYS A 249 7.23 1.33 -26.74
N ASN A 250 7.53 0.97 -25.51
CA ASN A 250 6.53 0.62 -24.52
C ASN A 250 6.46 1.66 -23.39
N LEU A 251 5.25 2.00 -22.97
CA LEU A 251 4.96 2.78 -21.76
C LEU A 251 4.26 1.88 -20.75
N ILE A 252 4.80 1.77 -19.54
CA ILE A 252 4.15 1.01 -18.47
C ILE A 252 3.84 1.96 -17.32
N LEU A 253 2.56 2.04 -16.94
CA LEU A 253 2.07 2.87 -15.85
C LEU A 253 1.57 1.97 -14.70
N HIS A 254 2.44 1.70 -13.75
CA HIS A 254 2.17 0.88 -12.56
C HIS A 254 3.20 1.19 -11.45
N GLN A 255 3.10 0.52 -10.29
CA GLN A 255 4.11 0.66 -9.24
C GLN A 255 5.48 0.16 -9.72
N GLN A 256 6.54 0.76 -9.19
CA GLN A 256 7.91 0.66 -9.73
C GLN A 256 8.46 -0.77 -9.77
N PHE A 257 8.21 -1.59 -8.74
CA PHE A 257 8.81 -2.93 -8.66
C PHE A 257 8.09 -3.95 -9.54
N ALA A 258 6.80 -3.76 -9.82
CA ALA A 258 6.09 -4.53 -10.84
C ALA A 258 6.62 -4.21 -12.24
N VAL A 259 6.84 -2.93 -12.57
CA VAL A 259 7.47 -2.55 -13.85
C VAL A 259 8.88 -3.11 -13.98
N ARG A 260 9.65 -3.12 -12.89
CA ARG A 260 10.98 -3.76 -12.88
C ARG A 260 10.89 -5.25 -13.21
N ALA A 261 9.95 -5.98 -12.62
CA ALA A 261 9.75 -7.40 -12.91
C ALA A 261 9.37 -7.63 -14.37
N ILE A 262 8.56 -6.76 -14.96
CA ILE A 262 8.23 -6.82 -16.39
C ILE A 262 9.49 -6.58 -17.25
N ARG A 263 10.34 -5.62 -16.88
CA ARG A 263 11.63 -5.40 -17.58
C ARG A 263 12.52 -6.64 -17.57
N GLU A 264 12.60 -7.34 -16.43
CA GLU A 264 13.35 -8.58 -16.30
C GLU A 264 12.81 -9.69 -17.23
N LEU A 265 11.49 -9.78 -17.40
CA LEU A 265 10.85 -10.74 -18.33
C LEU A 265 10.98 -10.32 -19.80
N ALA A 266 10.92 -9.03 -20.09
CA ALA A 266 10.97 -8.48 -21.45
C ALA A 266 12.41 -8.36 -22.00
N GLY A 267 13.43 -8.52 -21.15
CA GLY A 267 14.84 -8.45 -21.52
C GLY A 267 15.26 -7.08 -22.03
N ASP A 268 15.69 -7.00 -23.29
CA ASP A 268 16.19 -5.78 -23.93
C ASP A 268 15.09 -4.91 -24.58
N ALA A 269 13.83 -5.04 -24.14
CA ALA A 269 12.74 -4.19 -24.62
C ALA A 269 12.91 -2.73 -24.16
N GLU A 270 12.59 -1.77 -25.05
CA GLU A 270 12.53 -0.35 -24.71
C GLU A 270 11.28 -0.08 -23.87
N ILE A 271 11.46 0.17 -22.58
CA ILE A 271 10.36 0.42 -21.63
C ILE A 271 10.60 1.74 -20.91
N VAL A 272 9.64 2.64 -21.01
CA VAL A 272 9.51 3.83 -20.17
C VAL A 272 8.53 3.52 -19.05
N ALA A 273 8.96 3.60 -17.80
CA ALA A 273 8.05 3.54 -16.67
C ALA A 273 7.48 4.93 -16.39
N ALA A 274 6.17 5.02 -16.22
CA ALA A 274 5.52 6.21 -15.69
C ALA A 274 4.81 5.88 -14.37
N ASN A 275 4.87 6.78 -13.41
CA ASN A 275 4.37 6.48 -12.08
C ASN A 275 3.82 7.73 -11.36
N TYR A 276 2.64 7.60 -10.76
CA TYR A 276 2.07 8.58 -9.82
C TYR A 276 2.47 8.32 -8.37
N PHE A 277 2.91 7.08 -8.10
CA PHE A 277 3.15 6.53 -6.77
C PHE A 277 4.60 6.73 -6.32
N MET A 278 4.95 6.13 -5.19
CA MET A 278 6.29 6.17 -4.64
C MET A 278 7.32 5.64 -5.64
N GLN A 279 8.37 6.41 -5.84
CA GLN A 279 9.48 6.04 -6.70
C GLN A 279 10.78 6.11 -5.90
N ILE A 280 11.54 5.05 -5.93
CA ILE A 280 12.85 4.94 -5.30
C ILE A 280 13.91 5.26 -6.34
N PRO A 281 14.64 6.38 -6.22
CA PRO A 281 15.54 6.85 -7.27
C PRO A 281 16.65 5.85 -7.66
N GLU A 282 17.12 5.05 -6.70
CA GLU A 282 18.18 4.06 -6.95
C GLU A 282 17.76 2.90 -7.86
N PHE A 283 16.43 2.70 -8.07
CA PHE A 283 15.85 1.67 -8.92
C PHE A 283 15.12 2.24 -10.14
N ALA A 284 15.21 3.56 -10.34
CA ALA A 284 14.66 4.23 -11.52
C ALA A 284 15.68 4.23 -12.64
N GLU A 285 15.21 4.06 -13.87
CA GLU A 285 16.02 4.24 -15.05
C GLU A 285 15.96 5.69 -15.56
N PRO A 286 16.98 6.17 -16.33
CA PRO A 286 17.05 7.58 -16.75
C PRO A 286 15.81 8.07 -17.53
N GLN A 287 15.12 7.16 -18.23
CA GLN A 287 13.93 7.45 -19.03
C GLN A 287 12.63 7.40 -18.22
N ASP A 288 12.67 6.98 -16.96
CA ASP A 288 11.47 6.86 -16.13
C ASP A 288 10.91 8.21 -15.71
N VAL A 289 9.58 8.31 -15.67
CA VAL A 289 8.86 9.58 -15.49
C VAL A 289 7.96 9.53 -14.27
N THR A 290 8.11 10.50 -13.39
CA THR A 290 7.16 10.73 -12.29
C THR A 290 6.05 11.67 -12.77
N LEU A 291 4.82 11.24 -12.64
CA LEU A 291 3.63 11.99 -13.01
C LEU A 291 3.04 12.71 -11.80
N SER A 292 2.46 13.88 -12.02
CA SER A 292 1.80 14.68 -10.97
C SER A 292 0.33 14.94 -11.23
N GLY A 293 -0.13 14.77 -12.47
CA GLY A 293 -1.50 15.02 -12.88
C GLY A 293 -1.86 14.33 -14.20
N GLU A 294 -3.13 14.40 -14.57
CA GLU A 294 -3.65 13.80 -15.81
C GLU A 294 -2.99 14.38 -17.06
N ASP A 295 -2.72 15.69 -17.02
CA ASP A 295 -2.14 16.41 -18.16
C ASP A 295 -0.71 15.90 -18.44
N ASP A 296 0.08 15.55 -17.40
CA ASP A 296 1.44 15.01 -17.54
C ASP A 296 1.42 13.67 -18.31
N PHE A 297 0.47 12.78 -17.98
CA PHE A 297 0.31 11.51 -18.68
C PHE A 297 -0.11 11.71 -20.14
N THR A 298 -1.09 12.59 -20.37
CA THR A 298 -1.59 12.88 -21.71
C THR A 298 -0.47 13.46 -22.59
N GLU A 299 0.35 14.35 -22.06
CA GLU A 299 1.48 14.93 -22.77
C GLU A 299 2.58 13.90 -23.03
N LEU A 300 2.93 13.08 -22.05
CA LEU A 300 3.89 11.98 -22.20
C LEU A 300 3.49 11.05 -23.35
N VAL A 301 2.23 10.65 -23.42
CA VAL A 301 1.73 9.77 -24.50
C VAL A 301 1.78 10.45 -25.87
N LYS A 302 1.42 11.73 -25.96
CA LYS A 302 1.47 12.50 -27.22
C LYS A 302 2.88 12.67 -27.76
N GLN A 303 3.85 12.94 -26.87
CA GLN A 303 5.22 13.18 -27.25
C GLN A 303 6.02 11.88 -27.45
N GLY A 304 5.66 10.84 -26.71
CA GLY A 304 6.43 9.63 -26.60
C GLY A 304 6.34 8.70 -27.81
N GLN A 305 5.29 8.80 -28.65
CA GLN A 305 5.07 7.93 -29.81
C GLN A 305 5.20 6.43 -29.46
N PHE A 306 4.50 6.01 -28.40
CA PHE A 306 4.52 4.62 -27.94
C PHE A 306 3.72 3.70 -28.86
N ASP A 307 4.23 2.49 -29.06
CA ASP A 307 3.53 1.42 -29.78
C ASP A 307 2.57 0.67 -28.84
N VAL A 308 2.98 0.53 -27.56
CA VAL A 308 2.23 -0.19 -26.51
C VAL A 308 2.15 0.63 -25.25
N ILE A 309 0.99 0.59 -24.60
CA ILE A 309 0.77 1.12 -23.25
C ILE A 309 0.20 0.00 -22.37
N LEU A 310 0.89 -0.31 -21.27
CA LEU A 310 0.39 -1.17 -20.20
C LEU A 310 -0.03 -0.27 -19.03
N ALA A 311 -1.29 -0.22 -18.69
CA ALA A 311 -1.81 0.61 -17.61
C ALA A 311 -3.20 0.14 -17.15
N ASP A 312 -3.64 0.64 -15.99
CA ASP A 312 -5.02 0.45 -15.56
C ASP A 312 -5.99 0.99 -16.63
N PRO A 313 -7.06 0.24 -16.96
CA PRO A 313 -8.00 0.62 -18.03
C PRO A 313 -8.64 2.00 -17.83
N LEU A 314 -8.66 2.54 -16.61
CA LEU A 314 -9.17 3.88 -16.33
C LEU A 314 -8.41 4.95 -17.12
N PHE A 315 -7.12 4.76 -17.39
CA PHE A 315 -6.26 5.70 -18.12
C PHE A 315 -6.62 5.82 -19.60
N ARG A 316 -7.35 4.87 -20.20
CA ARG A 316 -7.85 4.99 -21.60
C ARG A 316 -8.66 6.27 -21.80
N ARG A 317 -9.36 6.74 -20.74
CA ARG A 317 -10.19 7.97 -20.79
C ARG A 317 -9.37 9.23 -21.06
N LEU A 318 -8.07 9.22 -20.74
CA LEU A 318 -7.19 10.36 -20.94
C LEU A 318 -6.61 10.43 -22.36
N ILE A 319 -6.59 9.31 -23.07
CA ILE A 319 -5.89 9.15 -24.37
C ILE A 319 -6.82 8.54 -25.44
N PRO A 320 -8.01 9.11 -25.72
CA PRO A 320 -8.98 8.52 -26.63
C PRO A 320 -8.46 8.41 -28.08
N ASP A 321 -7.47 9.22 -28.44
CA ASP A 321 -6.88 9.26 -29.78
C ASP A 321 -5.63 8.36 -29.92
N PHE A 322 -5.24 7.64 -28.87
CA PHE A 322 -4.12 6.70 -28.94
C PHE A 322 -4.41 5.58 -29.94
N ARG A 323 -3.50 5.31 -30.87
CA ARG A 323 -3.66 4.34 -31.97
C ARG A 323 -2.81 3.07 -31.79
N GLY A 324 -1.90 3.05 -30.81
CA GLY A 324 -1.14 1.87 -30.45
C GLY A 324 -1.98 0.84 -29.69
N GLU A 325 -1.34 -0.21 -29.25
CA GLU A 325 -1.94 -1.26 -28.44
C GLU A 325 -2.01 -0.81 -26.98
N PHE A 326 -3.18 -0.93 -26.37
CA PHE A 326 -3.35 -0.68 -24.93
C PHE A 326 -3.72 -1.98 -24.24
N ILE A 327 -2.88 -2.42 -23.32
CA ILE A 327 -3.02 -3.64 -22.54
C ILE A 327 -3.44 -3.27 -21.13
N ASP A 328 -4.51 -3.88 -20.64
CA ASP A 328 -4.97 -3.64 -19.30
C ASP A 328 -3.99 -4.25 -18.29
N PHE A 329 -3.50 -3.42 -17.40
CA PHE A 329 -2.71 -3.83 -16.25
C PHE A 329 -3.36 -3.20 -15.03
N ILE A 330 -4.28 -3.96 -14.44
CA ILE A 330 -5.15 -3.48 -13.36
C ILE A 330 -4.33 -3.06 -12.14
N HIS A 331 -4.70 -1.91 -11.59
CA HIS A 331 -4.16 -1.41 -10.34
C HIS A 331 -5.32 -0.99 -9.44
N PHE A 332 -5.65 -1.82 -8.46
CA PHE A 332 -6.82 -1.62 -7.60
C PHE A 332 -6.86 -0.22 -6.98
N ALA A 333 -5.72 0.28 -6.50
CA ALA A 333 -5.61 1.63 -5.93
C ALA A 333 -5.99 2.77 -6.90
N VAL A 334 -6.04 2.49 -8.21
CA VAL A 334 -6.43 3.45 -9.28
C VAL A 334 -7.91 3.32 -9.60
N SER A 335 -8.40 2.11 -9.87
CA SER A 335 -9.74 1.90 -10.43
C SER A 335 -10.72 1.21 -9.50
N GLY A 336 -10.27 0.65 -8.38
CA GLY A 336 -11.08 -0.19 -7.50
C GLY A 336 -11.47 -1.53 -8.15
N LYS A 337 -10.77 -1.95 -9.22
CA LYS A 337 -11.00 -3.23 -9.89
C LYS A 337 -10.02 -4.27 -9.38
N LEU A 338 -10.53 -5.47 -9.19
CA LEU A 338 -9.70 -6.64 -8.90
C LEU A 338 -9.22 -7.30 -10.21
N GLU A 339 -8.05 -7.90 -10.15
CA GLU A 339 -7.51 -8.73 -11.22
C GLU A 339 -7.97 -10.18 -11.00
N GLU A 340 -8.39 -10.85 -12.06
CA GLU A 340 -8.92 -12.22 -12.00
C GLU A 340 -7.94 -13.26 -12.57
N ASP A 341 -6.92 -12.83 -13.32
CA ASP A 341 -6.01 -13.72 -14.05
C ASP A 341 -4.59 -13.70 -13.48
N TYR A 342 -4.40 -14.38 -12.36
CA TYR A 342 -3.08 -14.60 -11.76
C TYR A 342 -2.54 -16.02 -11.97
#